data_4968f965a9477405b60e1bfaa7cb1cb2
#
_entry.id   4968f965a9477405b60e1bfaa7cb1cb2
#
_cell.length_a   1.000
_cell.length_b   1.000
_cell.length_c   1.000
_cell.angle_alpha   90.00
_cell.angle_beta   90.00
_cell.angle_gamma   90.00
#
_symmetry.space_group_name_H-M   'P 1'
#
loop_
_entity.id
_entity.type
_entity.pdbx_description
1 polymer ?
#
loop_
_entity_poly.entity_id
_entity_poly.type
_entity_poly.pdbx_seq_one_letter_code
_entity_poly.pdbx_strand_id
1 'polypeptide(L)'
;MSQSWLTSLLPYVDILLYDIKEIETEKHKKFTGTGNEKILANAIFVANYKKTHVTPKSFWIRTPVIPEATDTAENIRGIGDFISANLHGTVARWELCAFNNLCRDKYKRLGIDWSFADKELSERSLMEELAQIARSRVTPSIVCWSGSTKLSESQISET
;
A
#
# COMPACT_ATOMS: atom_id res chain seq x y z
N MET A 1 -8.16 -12.03 8.59
CA MET A 1 -8.39 -11.69 10.03
C MET A 1 -9.86 -11.38 10.20
N SER A 2 -10.51 -11.85 11.28
CA SER A 2 -11.91 -11.51 11.59
C SER A 2 -11.99 -10.15 12.31
N GLN A 3 -13.15 -9.50 12.25
CA GLN A 3 -13.37 -8.24 12.98
C GLN A 3 -13.30 -8.39 14.50
N SER A 4 -13.66 -9.57 15.03
CA SER A 4 -13.51 -9.88 16.47
C SER A 4 -12.04 -9.81 16.92
N TRP A 5 -11.12 -10.31 16.12
CA TRP A 5 -9.68 -10.18 16.39
C TRP A 5 -9.21 -8.73 16.34
N LEU A 6 -9.71 -7.95 15.37
CA LEU A 6 -9.40 -6.51 15.30
C LEU A 6 -9.88 -5.79 16.55
N THR A 7 -11.11 -6.03 17.00
CA THR A 7 -11.66 -5.44 18.24
C THR A 7 -10.77 -5.73 19.45
N SER A 8 -10.23 -6.95 19.55
CA SER A 8 -9.35 -7.33 20.68
C SER A 8 -7.96 -6.70 20.60
N LEU A 9 -7.46 -6.41 19.39
CA LEU A 9 -6.10 -5.89 19.20
C LEU A 9 -6.04 -4.36 19.21
N LEU A 10 -7.00 -3.69 18.58
CA LEU A 10 -6.97 -2.23 18.37
C LEU A 10 -6.77 -1.40 19.65
N PRO A 11 -7.26 -1.80 20.83
CA PRO A 11 -7.01 -1.07 22.08
C PRO A 11 -5.51 -0.94 22.45
N TYR A 12 -4.67 -1.85 21.97
CA TYR A 12 -3.24 -1.95 22.29
C TYR A 12 -2.32 -1.45 21.17
N VAL A 13 -2.90 -0.91 20.08
CA VAL A 13 -2.15 -0.48 18.89
C VAL A 13 -2.01 1.04 18.88
N ASP A 14 -0.79 1.53 18.87
CA ASP A 14 -0.53 2.97 18.66
C ASP A 14 -0.60 3.34 17.18
N ILE A 15 0.09 2.59 16.33
CA ILE A 15 0.13 2.84 14.88
C ILE A 15 -0.29 1.56 14.17
N LEU A 16 -1.37 1.64 13.39
CA LEU A 16 -1.81 0.56 12.52
C LEU A 16 -1.32 0.81 11.10
N LEU A 17 -0.44 -0.08 10.61
CA LEU A 17 -0.03 -0.14 9.20
C LEU A 17 -0.93 -1.15 8.48
N TYR A 18 -1.62 -0.69 7.45
CA TYR A 18 -2.64 -1.48 6.76
C TYR A 18 -2.41 -1.51 5.26
N ASP A 19 -2.11 -2.68 4.73
CA ASP A 19 -1.84 -2.85 3.30
C ASP A 19 -3.13 -2.96 2.49
N ILE A 20 -3.31 -2.07 1.49
CA ILE A 20 -4.25 -2.21 0.38
C ILE A 20 -3.41 -2.27 -0.90
N LYS A 21 -3.28 -3.47 -1.46
CA LYS A 21 -2.33 -3.72 -2.56
C LYS A 21 -2.95 -3.46 -3.94
N GLU A 22 -4.18 -3.90 -4.10
CA GLU A 22 -4.94 -3.80 -5.34
C GLU A 22 -6.41 -3.59 -5.01
N ILE A 23 -7.04 -2.66 -5.70
CA ILE A 23 -8.45 -2.32 -5.46
C ILE A 23 -9.40 -3.28 -6.18
N GLU A 24 -9.00 -3.78 -7.34
CA GLU A 24 -9.81 -4.69 -8.12
C GLU A 24 -9.66 -6.12 -7.62
N THR A 25 -10.77 -6.75 -7.23
CA THR A 25 -10.79 -8.06 -6.58
C THR A 25 -10.14 -9.16 -7.44
N GLU A 26 -10.41 -9.21 -8.72
CA GLU A 26 -9.87 -10.27 -9.60
C GLU A 26 -8.36 -10.08 -9.82
N LYS A 27 -7.88 -8.85 -9.95
CA LYS A 27 -6.43 -8.57 -10.00
C LYS A 27 -5.76 -8.92 -8.68
N HIS A 28 -6.36 -8.53 -7.54
CA HIS A 28 -5.86 -8.90 -6.22
C HIS A 28 -5.74 -10.41 -6.06
N LYS A 29 -6.78 -11.15 -6.46
CA LYS A 29 -6.80 -12.61 -6.41
C LYS A 29 -5.73 -13.26 -7.29
N LYS A 30 -5.48 -12.69 -8.48
CA LYS A 30 -4.41 -13.17 -9.38
C LYS A 30 -3.04 -13.13 -8.73
N PHE A 31 -2.72 -12.10 -7.95
CA PHE A 31 -1.39 -11.91 -7.35
C PHE A 31 -1.25 -12.47 -5.94
N THR A 32 -2.37 -12.64 -5.20
CA THR A 32 -2.33 -13.04 -3.79
C THR A 32 -3.02 -14.38 -3.50
N GLY A 33 -3.74 -14.93 -4.49
CA GLY A 33 -4.52 -16.16 -4.34
C GLY A 33 -5.89 -15.95 -3.69
N THR A 34 -6.21 -14.75 -3.19
CA THR A 34 -7.50 -14.44 -2.51
C THR A 34 -8.03 -13.09 -2.92
N GLY A 35 -9.36 -12.89 -2.83
CA GLY A 35 -9.99 -11.58 -3.04
C GLY A 35 -9.63 -10.57 -1.93
N ASN A 36 -9.93 -9.30 -2.17
CA ASN A 36 -9.65 -8.18 -1.27
C ASN A 36 -10.86 -7.71 -0.45
N GLU A 37 -12.04 -8.31 -0.63
CA GLU A 37 -13.30 -7.86 -0.02
C GLU A 37 -13.19 -7.77 1.50
N LYS A 38 -12.58 -8.79 2.12
CA LYS A 38 -12.35 -8.82 3.56
C LYS A 38 -11.33 -7.75 4.01
N ILE A 39 -10.35 -7.46 3.16
CA ILE A 39 -9.36 -6.40 3.44
C ILE A 39 -10.07 -5.04 3.44
N LEU A 40 -10.86 -4.75 2.41
CA LEU A 40 -11.59 -3.49 2.31
C LEU A 40 -12.64 -3.34 3.43
N ALA A 41 -13.40 -4.38 3.73
CA ALA A 41 -14.37 -4.38 4.84
C ALA A 41 -13.69 -4.16 6.20
N ASN A 42 -12.52 -4.74 6.44
CA ASN A 42 -11.76 -4.53 7.66
C ASN A 42 -11.18 -3.11 7.75
N ALA A 43 -10.76 -2.50 6.65
CA ALA A 43 -10.32 -1.10 6.63
C ALA A 43 -11.46 -0.16 7.04
N ILE A 44 -12.68 -0.38 6.52
CA ILE A 44 -13.88 0.36 6.91
C ILE A 44 -14.18 0.16 8.41
N PHE A 45 -14.09 -1.08 8.90
CA PHE A 45 -14.29 -1.38 10.31
C PHE A 45 -13.30 -0.60 11.19
N VAL A 46 -12.01 -0.59 10.86
CA VAL A 46 -10.97 0.16 11.58
C VAL A 46 -11.26 1.66 11.55
N ALA A 47 -11.64 2.21 10.40
CA ALA A 47 -11.99 3.62 10.27
C ALA A 47 -13.17 4.00 11.19
N ASN A 48 -14.21 3.18 11.23
CA ASN A 48 -15.36 3.41 12.12
C ASN A 48 -14.99 3.25 13.60
N TYR A 49 -14.18 2.25 13.94
CA TYR A 49 -13.66 2.08 15.29
C TYR A 49 -12.88 3.31 15.75
N LYS A 50 -11.99 3.83 14.91
CA LYS A 50 -11.17 5.00 15.22
C LYS A 50 -11.97 6.29 15.47
N LYS A 51 -13.18 6.42 14.91
CA LYS A 51 -14.06 7.58 15.15
C LYS A 51 -14.56 7.68 16.60
N THR A 52 -14.59 6.57 17.32
CA THR A 52 -15.15 6.46 18.67
C THR A 52 -14.16 6.05 19.74
N HIS A 53 -12.91 5.71 19.34
CA HIS A 53 -11.87 5.25 20.24
C HIS A 53 -10.57 6.04 20.03
N VAL A 54 -9.79 6.19 21.10
CA VAL A 54 -8.51 6.93 21.07
C VAL A 54 -7.38 6.13 20.42
N THR A 55 -7.53 4.82 20.33
CA THR A 55 -6.58 3.90 19.66
C THR A 55 -7.23 3.25 18.45
N PRO A 56 -6.45 2.91 17.42
CA PRO A 56 -5.05 3.28 17.20
C PRO A 56 -4.90 4.79 17.09
N LYS A 57 -3.81 5.36 17.61
CA LYS A 57 -3.52 6.81 17.50
C LYS A 57 -3.35 7.21 16.05
N SER A 58 -2.73 6.35 15.25
CA SER A 58 -2.49 6.59 13.84
C SER A 58 -2.91 5.38 12.98
N PHE A 59 -3.58 5.65 11.86
CA PHE A 59 -3.98 4.65 10.87
C PHE A 59 -3.34 5.02 9.54
N TRP A 60 -2.46 4.16 9.04
CA TRP A 60 -1.74 4.35 7.79
C TRP A 60 -2.18 3.31 6.79
N ILE A 61 -2.50 3.75 5.59
CA ILE A 61 -2.66 2.87 4.44
C ILE A 61 -1.32 2.76 3.73
N ARG A 62 -0.95 1.54 3.36
CA ARG A 62 0.26 1.26 2.56
C ARG A 62 -0.13 0.53 1.30
N THR A 63 0.41 1.02 0.18
CA THR A 63 0.19 0.42 -1.14
C THR A 63 1.54 0.07 -1.75
N PRO A 64 1.91 -1.22 -1.81
CA PRO A 64 3.09 -1.65 -2.56
C PRO A 64 2.90 -1.37 -4.05
N VAL A 65 3.87 -0.67 -4.64
CA VAL A 65 3.92 -0.36 -6.08
C VAL A 65 4.85 -1.36 -6.73
N ILE A 66 4.26 -2.45 -7.24
CA ILE A 66 5.00 -3.61 -7.78
C ILE A 66 4.88 -3.58 -9.30
N PRO A 67 6.03 -3.59 -10.05
CA PRO A 67 6.03 -3.57 -11.51
C PRO A 67 5.15 -4.66 -12.13
N GLU A 68 4.32 -4.27 -13.11
CA GLU A 68 3.40 -5.15 -13.86
C GLU A 68 2.29 -5.79 -12.99
N ALA A 69 2.14 -5.34 -11.75
CA ALA A 69 1.12 -5.88 -10.85
C ALA A 69 0.23 -4.77 -10.27
N THR A 70 0.79 -3.88 -9.44
CA THR A 70 0.02 -2.89 -8.70
C THR A 70 0.42 -1.44 -9.03
N ASP A 71 1.36 -1.24 -9.95
CA ASP A 71 1.95 0.03 -10.38
C ASP A 71 1.10 0.81 -11.39
N THR A 72 -0.21 0.57 -11.42
CA THR A 72 -1.10 1.21 -12.41
C THR A 72 -1.80 2.44 -11.85
N ALA A 73 -2.00 3.44 -12.70
CA ALA A 73 -2.76 4.64 -12.38
C ALA A 73 -4.20 4.33 -11.92
N GLU A 74 -4.83 3.30 -12.53
CA GLU A 74 -6.17 2.83 -12.19
C GLU A 74 -6.23 2.32 -10.75
N ASN A 75 -5.25 1.50 -10.35
CA ASN A 75 -5.18 0.98 -8.99
C ASN A 75 -5.05 2.12 -7.97
N ILE A 76 -4.13 3.05 -8.21
CA ILE A 76 -3.91 4.19 -7.29
C ILE A 76 -5.15 5.10 -7.23
N ARG A 77 -5.80 5.39 -8.36
CA ARG A 77 -7.08 6.13 -8.35
C ARG A 77 -8.13 5.42 -7.55
N GLY A 78 -8.34 4.12 -7.80
CA GLY A 78 -9.37 3.33 -7.12
C GLY A 78 -9.14 3.22 -5.62
N ILE A 79 -7.89 3.03 -5.16
CA ILE A 79 -7.55 3.05 -3.73
C ILE A 79 -7.81 4.45 -3.14
N GLY A 80 -7.43 5.51 -3.83
CA GLY A 80 -7.69 6.88 -3.39
C GLY A 80 -9.18 7.19 -3.26
N ASP A 81 -9.98 6.78 -4.24
CA ASP A 81 -11.43 6.92 -4.21
C ASP A 81 -12.06 6.12 -3.06
N PHE A 82 -11.56 4.89 -2.80
CA PHE A 82 -11.97 4.10 -1.66
C PHE A 82 -11.62 4.78 -0.32
N ILE A 83 -10.42 5.33 -0.16
CA ILE A 83 -10.01 6.06 1.04
C ILE A 83 -10.91 7.28 1.26
N SER A 84 -11.14 8.08 0.22
CA SER A 84 -11.99 9.26 0.29
C SER A 84 -13.42 8.94 0.66
N ALA A 85 -13.99 7.90 0.06
CA ALA A 85 -15.40 7.55 0.26
C ALA A 85 -15.66 6.86 1.61
N ASN A 86 -14.73 5.99 2.06
CA ASN A 86 -15.02 5.07 3.15
C ASN A 86 -14.17 5.32 4.42
N LEU A 87 -12.98 5.92 4.28
CA LEU A 87 -12.03 6.11 5.37
C LEU A 87 -11.79 7.59 5.71
N HIS A 88 -12.59 8.48 5.16
CA HIS A 88 -12.40 9.93 5.26
C HIS A 88 -12.15 10.41 6.70
N GLY A 89 -11.11 11.22 6.89
CA GLY A 89 -10.73 11.82 8.16
C GLY A 89 -10.08 10.88 9.18
N THR A 90 -9.91 9.57 8.85
CA THR A 90 -9.33 8.60 9.78
C THR A 90 -7.92 8.15 9.40
N VAL A 91 -7.57 8.24 8.12
CA VAL A 91 -6.25 7.91 7.60
C VAL A 91 -5.29 9.07 7.84
N ALA A 92 -4.25 8.84 8.63
CA ALA A 92 -3.22 9.83 8.90
C ALA A 92 -2.11 9.85 7.84
N ARG A 93 -1.93 8.75 7.11
CA ARG A 93 -0.90 8.61 6.06
C ARG A 93 -1.32 7.58 5.04
N TRP A 94 -1.13 7.88 3.77
CA TRP A 94 -1.15 6.92 2.68
C TRP A 94 0.22 6.86 2.03
N GLU A 95 0.91 5.75 2.22
CA GLU A 95 2.27 5.53 1.76
C GLU A 95 2.30 4.59 0.54
N LEU A 96 2.79 5.09 -0.58
CA LEU A 96 3.14 4.27 -1.73
C LEU A 96 4.54 3.70 -1.51
N CYS A 97 4.66 2.38 -1.41
CA CYS A 97 5.92 1.71 -1.13
C CYS A 97 6.53 1.24 -2.45
N ALA A 98 7.63 1.84 -2.87
CA ALA A 98 8.35 1.42 -4.06
C ALA A 98 8.81 -0.04 -3.94
N PHE A 99 8.72 -0.78 -5.03
CA PHE A 99 9.17 -2.16 -5.10
C PHE A 99 10.66 -2.29 -4.76
N ASN A 100 11.00 -3.36 -4.04
CA ASN A 100 12.38 -3.80 -3.89
C ASN A 100 12.46 -5.33 -3.99
N ASN A 101 13.61 -5.82 -4.42
CA ASN A 101 13.86 -7.24 -4.59
C ASN A 101 14.68 -7.88 -3.44
N LEU A 102 14.71 -7.23 -2.27
CA LEU A 102 15.48 -7.69 -1.10
C LEU A 102 15.02 -9.07 -0.57
N CYS A 103 13.78 -9.46 -0.89
CA CYS A 103 13.24 -10.76 -0.50
C CYS A 103 13.78 -11.94 -1.36
N ARG A 104 14.54 -11.70 -2.45
CA ARG A 104 15.05 -12.74 -3.37
C ARG A 104 15.73 -13.88 -2.62
N ASP A 105 16.66 -13.57 -1.73
CA ASP A 105 17.43 -14.57 -0.98
C ASP A 105 16.55 -15.40 -0.03
N LYS A 106 15.54 -14.78 0.54
CA LYS A 106 14.57 -15.48 1.40
C LYS A 106 13.78 -16.53 0.62
N TYR A 107 13.24 -16.15 -0.55
CA TYR A 107 12.50 -17.07 -1.40
C TYR A 107 13.38 -18.21 -1.90
N LYS A 108 14.62 -17.90 -2.34
CA LYS A 108 15.60 -18.90 -2.74
C LYS A 108 15.90 -19.90 -1.63
N ARG A 109 16.10 -19.43 -0.39
CA ARG A 109 16.34 -20.33 0.78
C ARG A 109 15.14 -21.20 1.13
N LEU A 110 13.93 -20.73 0.84
CA LEU A 110 12.69 -21.49 1.07
C LEU A 110 12.37 -22.44 -0.09
N GLY A 111 13.14 -22.45 -1.18
CA GLY A 111 12.85 -23.24 -2.38
C GLY A 111 11.56 -22.83 -3.09
N ILE A 112 11.16 -21.55 -2.95
CA ILE A 112 9.94 -21.01 -3.53
C ILE A 112 10.31 -20.10 -4.69
N ASP A 113 9.74 -20.37 -5.87
CA ASP A 113 9.86 -19.48 -7.02
C ASP A 113 9.13 -18.16 -6.76
N TRP A 114 9.85 -17.06 -6.96
CA TRP A 114 9.28 -15.72 -6.81
C TRP A 114 9.24 -15.00 -8.15
N SER A 115 8.06 -14.82 -8.69
CA SER A 115 7.85 -14.23 -10.03
C SER A 115 8.38 -12.79 -10.19
N PHE A 116 8.68 -12.11 -9.09
CA PHE A 116 9.25 -10.77 -9.10
C PHE A 116 10.75 -10.70 -8.79
N ALA A 117 11.44 -11.88 -8.72
CA ALA A 117 12.85 -11.96 -8.35
C ALA A 117 13.78 -11.12 -9.25
N ASP A 118 13.48 -11.10 -10.56
CA ASP A 118 14.30 -10.42 -11.58
C ASP A 118 13.72 -9.08 -12.03
N LYS A 119 12.65 -8.59 -11.34
CA LYS A 119 12.12 -7.26 -11.62
C LYS A 119 13.08 -6.20 -11.11
N GLU A 120 13.28 -5.18 -11.92
CA GLU A 120 14.08 -4.02 -11.56
C GLU A 120 13.31 -3.09 -10.62
N LEU A 121 14.04 -2.20 -9.95
CA LEU A 121 13.45 -1.13 -9.15
C LEU A 121 12.64 -0.20 -10.07
N SER A 122 11.59 0.37 -9.52
CA SER A 122 10.78 1.37 -10.23
C SER A 122 11.58 2.64 -10.50
N GLU A 123 11.24 3.32 -11.59
CA GLU A 123 11.75 4.65 -11.86
C GLU A 123 11.19 5.66 -10.84
N ARG A 124 12.01 6.64 -10.47
CA ARG A 124 11.56 7.72 -9.57
C ARG A 124 10.41 8.51 -10.18
N SER A 125 10.45 8.77 -11.47
CA SER A 125 9.39 9.47 -12.23
C SER A 125 8.04 8.78 -12.10
N LEU A 126 7.99 7.45 -12.18
CA LEU A 126 6.77 6.67 -11.99
C LEU A 126 6.23 6.86 -10.56
N MET A 127 7.09 6.79 -9.54
CA MET A 127 6.65 6.97 -8.15
C MET A 127 6.09 8.37 -7.91
N GLU A 128 6.69 9.40 -8.50
CA GLU A 128 6.17 10.77 -8.41
C GLU A 128 4.83 10.93 -9.14
N GLU A 129 4.69 10.35 -10.34
CA GLU A 129 3.44 10.36 -11.08
C GLU A 129 2.31 9.70 -10.28
N LEU A 130 2.53 8.49 -9.77
CA LEU A 130 1.54 7.77 -8.95
C LEU A 130 1.21 8.54 -7.67
N ALA A 131 2.19 9.18 -7.04
CA ALA A 131 1.96 10.01 -5.87
C ALA A 131 1.12 11.25 -6.21
N GLN A 132 1.29 11.88 -7.39
CA GLN A 132 0.43 12.97 -7.85
C GLN A 132 -1.01 12.49 -8.08
N ILE A 133 -1.18 11.32 -8.68
CA ILE A 133 -2.50 10.69 -8.83
C ILE A 133 -3.14 10.48 -7.46
N ALA A 134 -2.41 9.92 -6.49
CA ALA A 134 -2.90 9.72 -5.14
C ALA A 134 -3.31 11.04 -4.47
N ARG A 135 -2.49 12.10 -4.57
CA ARG A 135 -2.78 13.43 -4.03
C ARG A 135 -4.03 14.08 -4.62
N SER A 136 -4.37 13.74 -5.86
CA SER A 136 -5.60 14.25 -6.51
C SER A 136 -6.89 13.60 -5.98
N ARG A 137 -6.78 12.52 -5.21
CA ARG A 137 -7.94 11.72 -4.73
C ARG A 137 -8.21 11.87 -3.23
N VAL A 138 -7.20 12.23 -2.44
CA VAL A 138 -7.30 12.40 -1.01
C VAL A 138 -6.68 13.74 -0.59
N THR A 139 -6.73 14.07 0.70
CA THR A 139 -6.00 15.24 1.22
C THR A 139 -4.51 15.10 0.89
N PRO A 140 -3.90 15.99 0.11
CA PRO A 140 -2.55 15.81 -0.41
C PRO A 140 -1.48 15.59 0.66
N SER A 141 -1.63 16.23 1.83
CA SER A 141 -0.66 16.16 2.93
C SER A 141 -0.51 14.78 3.57
N ILE A 142 -1.48 13.88 3.39
CA ILE A 142 -1.36 12.51 3.92
C ILE A 142 -0.60 11.58 2.98
N VAL A 143 -0.34 11.98 1.73
CA VAL A 143 0.29 11.12 0.70
C VAL A 143 1.80 11.30 0.70
N CYS A 144 2.50 10.19 0.81
CA CYS A 144 3.94 10.11 0.58
C CYS A 144 4.30 8.83 -0.18
N TRP A 145 5.52 8.75 -0.66
CA TRP A 145 6.10 7.50 -1.10
C TRP A 145 7.46 7.26 -0.46
N SER A 146 7.88 6.01 -0.40
CA SER A 146 9.13 5.56 0.19
C SER A 146 9.71 4.37 -0.57
N GLY A 147 10.96 4.07 -0.30
CA GLY A 147 11.72 2.97 -0.91
C GLY A 147 12.73 3.46 -1.93
N SER A 148 13.59 2.53 -2.38
CA SER A 148 14.62 2.81 -3.38
C SER A 148 14.03 2.78 -4.79
N THR A 149 14.53 3.69 -5.65
CA THR A 149 14.22 3.74 -7.07
C THR A 149 15.50 3.60 -7.87
N LYS A 150 15.38 3.37 -9.18
CA LYS A 150 16.55 3.43 -10.07
C LYS A 150 17.19 4.82 -9.99
N LEU A 151 18.52 4.85 -10.09
CA LEU A 151 19.25 6.10 -10.28
C LEU A 151 18.97 6.62 -11.68
N SER A 152 18.65 7.91 -11.81
CA SER A 152 18.55 8.53 -13.14
C SER A 152 19.93 8.62 -13.79
N GLU A 153 19.99 8.56 -15.12
CA GLU A 153 21.25 8.68 -15.87
C GLU A 153 22.02 9.97 -15.51
N SER A 154 21.33 11.04 -15.16
CA SER A 154 21.93 12.29 -14.68
C SER A 154 22.64 12.15 -13.32
N GLN A 155 22.26 11.20 -12.48
CA GLN A 155 22.89 10.95 -11.18
C GLN A 155 24.10 9.98 -11.26
N ILE A 156 24.21 9.25 -12.37
CA ILE A 156 25.35 8.35 -12.64
C ILE A 156 26.56 9.12 -13.18
N SER A 157 26.35 10.28 -13.82
CA SER A 157 27.42 11.09 -14.42
C SER A 157 28.15 12.02 -13.42
N GLU A 158 27.71 12.10 -12.17
CA GLU A 158 28.33 12.94 -11.13
C GLU A 158 29.19 12.14 -10.11
N THR A 159 29.41 10.86 -10.35
CA THR A 159 30.26 9.96 -9.50
C THR A 159 31.47 9.49 -10.27
#